data_1b11ad5b2a8d40db90976e925dabc54a
#
_entry.id   1b11ad5b2a8d40db90976e925dabc54a
#
_cell.length_a   1.000
_cell.length_b   1.000
_cell.length_c   1.000
_cell.angle_alpha   90.00
_cell.angle_beta   90.00
_cell.angle_gamma   90.00
#
_symmetry.space_group_name_H-M   'P 1'
#
loop_
_entity.id
_entity.type
_entity.pdbx_description
1 polymer ?
#
loop_
_entity_poly.entity_id
_entity_poly.type
_entity_poly.pdbx_seq_one_letter_code
_entity_poly.pdbx_strand_id
1 'polypeptide(L)'
;MEKLEYLAKMLNRRTNGKDYENFVVNSIYAQIANPNLVPVTQQYVKNKNRLDSKKYYLLDLYFPQLNYGVEVDESHHLNDEHIVSDEIRADDIFKAVQCEEGRIVIYNKDKSLKTYDEICRQINREVDKIKKLIIKKEKELGHKLLWESNEDKKNKVFSRRIFDVTEGVDFKGVTEIYNQLGHDVKNLGRCFVWLNKAKAYKLWIPYLAVQLDDGTIKTKNGCENTLSEDKLTITEVGRGVEKNAEKTFAENWNENGIKRVVFMHMQNSFGVDEVRFLGVFAACKKEIMKNGKVKTTYKRIAEKVNFDELMP
;
A
#
# COMPACT_ATOMS: atom_id res chain seq x y z
N MET A 1 2.27 12.10 -15.08
CA MET A 1 3.73 12.39 -14.93
C MET A 1 4.45 11.60 -15.99
N GLU A 2 5.19 12.28 -16.83
CA GLU A 2 5.98 11.65 -17.87
C GLU A 2 7.12 10.80 -17.27
N LYS A 3 7.57 9.77 -18.00
CA LYS A 3 8.56 8.80 -17.55
C LYS A 3 9.86 9.45 -17.07
N LEU A 4 10.39 10.41 -17.86
CA LEU A 4 11.63 11.12 -17.50
C LEU A 4 11.46 11.94 -16.22
N GLU A 5 10.33 12.63 -16.07
CA GLU A 5 10.00 13.39 -14.86
C GLU A 5 9.90 12.47 -13.64
N TYR A 6 9.27 11.30 -13.79
CA TYR A 6 9.19 10.30 -12.74
C TYR A 6 10.59 9.85 -12.30
N LEU A 7 11.45 9.43 -13.26
CA LEU A 7 12.80 8.97 -12.96
C LEU A 7 13.65 10.06 -12.30
N ALA A 8 13.59 11.29 -12.82
CA ALA A 8 14.32 12.40 -12.22
C ALA A 8 13.90 12.67 -10.77
N LYS A 9 12.61 12.64 -10.49
CA LYS A 9 12.10 12.81 -9.10
C LYS A 9 12.49 11.65 -8.20
N MET A 10 12.37 10.41 -8.66
CA MET A 10 12.67 9.22 -7.85
C MET A 10 14.15 9.10 -7.53
N LEU A 11 15.01 9.16 -8.53
CA LEU A 11 16.44 8.91 -8.38
C LEU A 11 17.19 10.06 -7.69
N ASN A 12 16.57 11.23 -7.52
CA ASN A 12 17.13 12.37 -6.77
C ASN A 12 16.58 12.50 -5.33
N ARG A 13 15.71 11.60 -4.89
CA ARG A 13 15.26 11.62 -3.48
C ARG A 13 16.41 11.21 -2.56
N ARG A 14 16.50 11.87 -1.42
CA ARG A 14 17.55 11.62 -0.42
C ARG A 14 16.93 11.42 0.97
N THR A 15 17.52 10.54 1.75
CA THR A 15 17.23 10.39 3.17
C THR A 15 18.20 11.25 3.97
N ASN A 16 17.70 12.04 4.93
CA ASN A 16 18.53 12.80 5.83
C ASN A 16 19.44 11.86 6.64
N GLY A 17 20.73 12.18 6.68
CA GLY A 17 21.73 11.40 7.41
C GLY A 17 22.27 10.17 6.66
N LYS A 18 21.93 10.01 5.36
CA LYS A 18 22.53 8.99 4.48
C LYS A 18 23.33 9.67 3.36
N ASP A 19 24.63 9.38 3.30
CA ASP A 19 25.55 10.02 2.35
C ASP A 19 25.76 9.18 1.08
N TYR A 20 25.67 7.84 1.18
CA TYR A 20 26.01 6.90 0.11
C TYR A 20 24.79 6.31 -0.60
N GLU A 21 23.60 6.43 -0.03
CA GLU A 21 22.36 5.88 -0.58
C GLU A 21 22.15 6.23 -2.05
N ASN A 22 22.26 7.51 -2.39
CA ASN A 22 22.08 7.97 -3.78
C ASN A 22 23.09 7.36 -4.75
N PHE A 23 24.35 7.22 -4.33
CA PHE A 23 25.37 6.57 -5.14
C PHE A 23 24.99 5.11 -5.42
N VAL A 24 24.62 4.37 -4.39
CA VAL A 24 24.26 2.94 -4.51
C VAL A 24 23.01 2.76 -5.36
N VAL A 25 21.94 3.50 -5.07
CA VAL A 25 20.65 3.41 -5.79
C VAL A 25 20.83 3.74 -7.28
N ASN A 26 21.52 4.85 -7.59
CA ASN A 26 21.76 5.23 -8.98
C ASN A 26 22.68 4.23 -9.70
N SER A 27 23.70 3.70 -9.01
CA SER A 27 24.60 2.70 -9.58
C SER A 27 23.90 1.40 -9.90
N ILE A 28 23.00 0.91 -9.01
CA ILE A 28 22.17 -0.26 -9.26
C ILE A 28 21.27 -0.03 -10.46
N TYR A 29 20.51 1.07 -10.47
CA TYR A 29 19.56 1.35 -11.54
C TYR A 29 20.24 1.49 -12.91
N ALA A 30 21.36 2.23 -12.97
CA ALA A 30 22.13 2.40 -14.21
C ALA A 30 22.68 1.08 -14.75
N GLN A 31 23.19 0.20 -13.88
CA GLN A 31 23.78 -1.08 -14.29
C GLN A 31 22.74 -2.13 -14.69
N ILE A 32 21.51 -2.07 -14.16
CA ILE A 32 20.40 -2.92 -14.61
C ILE A 32 20.10 -2.63 -16.08
N ALA A 33 20.18 -1.38 -16.50
CA ALA A 33 19.97 -0.92 -17.86
C ALA A 33 18.65 -1.39 -18.51
N ASN A 34 17.59 -1.54 -17.69
CA ASN A 34 16.26 -1.89 -18.19
C ASN A 34 15.34 -0.66 -18.11
N PRO A 35 15.03 -0.02 -19.25
CA PRO A 35 14.22 1.20 -19.27
C PRO A 35 12.74 0.96 -18.88
N ASN A 36 12.30 -0.27 -18.80
CA ASN A 36 10.93 -0.62 -18.43
C ASN A 36 10.78 -1.03 -16.96
N LEU A 37 11.90 -1.11 -16.22
CA LEU A 37 11.85 -1.36 -14.79
C LEU A 37 11.57 -0.07 -14.04
N VAL A 38 10.53 -0.07 -13.21
CA VAL A 38 10.10 1.10 -12.43
C VAL A 38 10.82 1.10 -11.08
N PRO A 39 11.75 2.05 -10.83
CA PRO A 39 12.34 2.21 -9.51
C PRO A 39 11.41 3.03 -8.62
N VAL A 40 11.29 2.64 -7.35
CA VAL A 40 10.66 3.42 -6.30
C VAL A 40 11.69 3.60 -5.21
N THR A 41 12.08 4.84 -4.94
CA THR A 41 12.99 5.15 -3.83
C THR A 41 12.22 5.65 -2.63
N GLN A 42 12.73 5.38 -1.43
CA GLN A 42 12.08 5.76 -0.17
C GLN A 42 10.63 5.23 -0.10
N GLN A 43 10.46 3.93 -0.45
CA GLN A 43 9.15 3.30 -0.39
C GLN A 43 8.64 3.30 1.05
N TYR A 44 7.49 3.93 1.25
CA TYR A 44 6.83 3.98 2.55
C TYR A 44 6.33 2.57 2.95
N VAL A 45 6.76 2.12 4.12
CA VAL A 45 6.31 0.87 4.75
C VAL A 45 5.82 1.19 6.15
N LYS A 46 4.54 0.96 6.41
CA LYS A 46 3.94 1.22 7.73
C LYS A 46 4.51 0.25 8.76
N ASN A 47 5.09 0.80 9.84
CA ASN A 47 5.52 -0.02 10.96
C ASN A 47 4.30 -0.61 11.68
N LYS A 48 4.26 -1.94 11.81
CA LYS A 48 3.22 -2.67 12.54
C LYS A 48 3.70 -3.08 13.95
N ASN A 49 5.00 -2.93 14.23
CA ASN A 49 5.57 -3.27 15.52
C ASN A 49 5.27 -2.17 16.54
N ARG A 50 4.49 -2.49 17.57
CA ARG A 50 4.07 -1.55 18.63
C ARG A 50 5.18 -1.19 19.61
N LEU A 51 6.29 -1.93 19.61
CA LEU A 51 7.44 -1.70 20.50
C LEU A 51 8.43 -0.67 19.96
N ASP A 52 8.35 -0.35 18.66
CA ASP A 52 9.19 0.65 18.04
C ASP A 52 8.46 2.00 18.01
N SER A 53 9.15 3.06 18.42
CA SER A 53 8.65 4.44 18.39
C SER A 53 8.47 4.99 16.96
N LYS A 54 9.07 4.36 15.96
CA LYS A 54 8.94 4.75 14.55
C LYS A 54 7.61 4.30 13.99
N LYS A 55 6.86 5.22 13.40
CA LYS A 55 5.54 4.97 12.79
C LYS A 55 5.61 4.30 11.43
N TYR A 56 6.74 4.37 10.75
CA TYR A 56 6.98 3.84 9.41
C TYR A 56 8.46 3.65 9.14
N TYR A 57 8.75 2.84 8.15
CA TYR A 57 10.08 2.69 7.53
C TYR A 57 10.05 3.20 6.11
N LEU A 58 11.21 3.56 5.58
CA LEU A 58 11.41 3.87 4.16
C LEU A 58 12.40 2.88 3.61
N LEU A 59 11.96 2.08 2.64
CA LEU A 59 12.81 1.15 1.91
C LEU A 59 13.57 1.95 0.82
N ASP A 60 14.89 1.89 0.81
CA ASP A 60 15.72 2.81 0.02
C ASP A 60 15.50 2.66 -1.49
N LEU A 61 15.38 1.42 -1.99
CA LEU A 61 15.04 1.14 -3.38
C LEU A 61 14.09 -0.06 -3.45
N TYR A 62 13.03 0.06 -4.24
CA TYR A 62 12.04 -1.00 -4.45
C TYR A 62 11.63 -1.09 -5.92
N PHE A 63 11.47 -2.31 -6.40
CA PHE A 63 11.01 -2.62 -7.75
C PHE A 63 9.65 -3.35 -7.68
N PRO A 64 8.52 -2.62 -7.81
CA PRO A 64 7.18 -3.20 -7.67
C PRO A 64 6.90 -4.38 -8.61
N GLN A 65 7.43 -4.31 -9.85
CA GLN A 65 7.22 -5.35 -10.86
C GLN A 65 7.90 -6.69 -10.48
N LEU A 66 8.93 -6.64 -9.64
CA LEU A 66 9.69 -7.81 -9.17
C LEU A 66 9.32 -8.21 -7.74
N ASN A 67 8.60 -7.36 -7.03
CA ASN A 67 8.40 -7.43 -5.59
C ASN A 67 9.74 -7.60 -4.83
N TYR A 68 10.73 -6.77 -5.18
CA TYR A 68 12.09 -6.84 -4.67
C TYR A 68 12.57 -5.49 -4.19
N GLY A 69 13.17 -5.47 -2.98
CA GLY A 69 13.72 -4.27 -2.36
C GLY A 69 15.23 -4.34 -2.14
N VAL A 70 15.87 -3.19 -2.00
CA VAL A 70 17.26 -3.06 -1.59
C VAL A 70 17.37 -1.99 -0.50
N GLU A 71 17.97 -2.36 0.63
CA GLU A 71 18.35 -1.45 1.71
C GLU A 71 19.82 -1.10 1.63
N VAL A 72 20.14 0.16 1.90
CA VAL A 72 21.52 0.67 2.01
C VAL A 72 21.81 0.93 3.48
N ASP A 73 22.61 0.06 4.07
CA ASP A 73 22.96 0.11 5.48
C ASP A 73 24.18 1.02 5.70
N GLU A 74 23.87 2.26 6.12
CA GLU A 74 24.82 3.29 6.50
C GLU A 74 24.84 3.47 8.03
N SER A 75 24.82 2.39 8.81
CA SER A 75 24.67 2.48 10.27
C SER A 75 25.76 3.34 10.92
N HIS A 76 25.43 4.61 11.17
CA HIS A 76 26.24 5.51 12.00
C HIS A 76 26.11 5.19 13.52
N HIS A 77 25.19 4.29 13.89
CA HIS A 77 24.82 3.98 15.27
C HIS A 77 25.14 2.52 15.60
N LEU A 78 26.42 2.22 15.73
CA LEU A 78 26.90 0.92 16.21
C LEU A 78 26.86 0.87 17.76
N ASN A 79 25.70 1.05 18.36
CA ASN A 79 25.41 0.54 19.69
C ASN A 79 24.72 -0.81 19.53
N ASP A 80 25.09 -1.81 20.32
CA ASP A 80 24.59 -3.20 20.22
C ASP A 80 23.05 -3.30 20.28
N GLU A 81 22.38 -2.31 20.89
CA GLU A 81 20.92 -2.18 20.92
C GLU A 81 20.30 -1.91 19.54
N HIS A 82 21.06 -1.33 18.59
CA HIS A 82 20.56 -1.01 17.26
C HIS A 82 20.66 -2.19 16.28
N ILE A 83 21.55 -3.15 16.48
CA ILE A 83 21.66 -4.35 15.63
C ILE A 83 20.40 -5.19 15.74
N VAL A 84 19.88 -5.38 16.94
CA VAL A 84 18.61 -6.09 17.18
C VAL A 84 17.43 -5.34 16.58
N SER A 85 17.45 -3.99 16.64
CA SER A 85 16.39 -3.17 16.06
C SER A 85 16.39 -3.20 14.52
N ASP A 86 17.56 -3.33 13.89
CA ASP A 86 17.70 -3.41 12.43
C ASP A 86 17.27 -4.78 11.87
N GLU A 87 17.52 -5.87 12.61
CA GLU A 87 17.00 -7.19 12.25
C GLU A 87 15.46 -7.26 12.37
N ILE A 88 14.91 -6.70 13.45
CA ILE A 88 13.45 -6.57 13.64
C ILE A 88 12.84 -5.70 12.53
N ARG A 89 13.51 -4.60 12.17
CA ARG A 89 13.10 -3.70 11.09
C ARG A 89 13.05 -4.41 9.74
N ALA A 90 14.07 -5.20 9.39
CA ALA A 90 14.11 -5.96 8.13
C ALA A 90 12.95 -6.97 8.07
N ASP A 91 12.68 -7.69 9.17
CA ASP A 91 11.58 -8.64 9.27
C ASP A 91 10.20 -7.94 9.18
N ASP A 92 10.05 -6.77 9.78
CA ASP A 92 8.83 -5.96 9.70
C ASP A 92 8.58 -5.41 8.28
N ILE A 93 9.63 -4.96 7.58
CA ILE A 93 9.54 -4.53 6.17
C ILE A 93 9.14 -5.73 5.30
N PHE A 94 9.82 -6.87 5.45
CA PHE A 94 9.50 -8.10 4.72
C PHE A 94 8.04 -8.52 4.95
N LYS A 95 7.59 -8.56 6.20
CA LYS A 95 6.21 -8.92 6.56
C LYS A 95 5.18 -7.90 6.04
N ALA A 96 5.51 -6.62 6.01
CA ALA A 96 4.59 -5.56 5.59
C ALA A 96 4.43 -5.49 4.07
N VAL A 97 5.51 -5.68 3.31
CA VAL A 97 5.53 -5.60 1.83
C VAL A 97 5.52 -6.99 1.21
N GLN A 98 5.84 -8.03 1.98
CA GLN A 98 6.01 -9.43 1.51
C GLN A 98 6.97 -9.50 0.31
N CYS A 99 8.03 -8.68 0.32
CA CYS A 99 9.02 -8.65 -0.75
C CYS A 99 10.31 -9.34 -0.34
N GLU A 100 11.03 -9.88 -1.31
CA GLU A 100 12.42 -10.26 -1.11
C GLU A 100 13.29 -9.00 -1.00
N GLU A 101 14.32 -9.05 -0.15
CA GLU A 101 15.20 -7.93 0.13
C GLU A 101 16.67 -8.27 -0.12
N GLY A 102 17.39 -7.31 -0.70
CA GLY A 102 18.84 -7.25 -0.75
C GLY A 102 19.39 -6.18 0.19
N ARG A 103 20.64 -6.31 0.61
CA ARG A 103 21.28 -5.36 1.51
C ARG A 103 22.68 -5.00 1.03
N ILE A 104 22.98 -3.69 0.98
CA ILE A 104 24.30 -3.13 0.72
C ILE A 104 24.81 -2.50 2.01
N VAL A 105 25.90 -3.02 2.56
CA VAL A 105 26.52 -2.55 3.80
C VAL A 105 27.68 -1.64 3.48
N ILE A 106 27.65 -0.41 3.97
CA ILE A 106 28.65 0.64 3.67
C ILE A 106 29.83 0.61 4.65
N TYR A 107 29.60 0.28 5.91
CA TYR A 107 30.64 0.27 6.95
C TYR A 107 30.97 -1.16 7.39
N ASN A 108 32.20 -1.35 7.82
CA ASN A 108 32.67 -2.56 8.50
C ASN A 108 32.17 -2.59 9.95
N LYS A 109 32.30 -3.75 10.62
CA LYS A 109 31.94 -3.91 12.04
C LYS A 109 32.75 -3.01 12.98
N ASP A 110 33.97 -2.62 12.60
CA ASP A 110 34.83 -1.71 13.31
C ASP A 110 34.56 -0.21 13.03
N LYS A 111 33.45 0.09 12.33
CA LYS A 111 33.02 1.42 11.91
C LYS A 111 33.88 2.06 10.82
N SER A 112 34.85 1.38 10.26
CA SER A 112 35.59 1.88 9.11
C SER A 112 34.74 1.79 7.84
N LEU A 113 34.89 2.77 6.96
CA LEU A 113 34.24 2.76 5.65
C LEU A 113 34.80 1.61 4.81
N LYS A 114 33.92 0.83 4.16
CA LYS A 114 34.34 -0.18 3.17
C LYS A 114 35.00 0.50 1.97
N THR A 115 35.92 -0.19 1.36
CA THR A 115 36.55 0.30 0.13
C THR A 115 35.52 0.41 -1.00
N TYR A 116 35.82 1.31 -1.96
CA TYR A 116 34.99 1.46 -3.17
C TYR A 116 34.74 0.10 -3.86
N ASP A 117 35.83 -0.71 -4.02
CA ASP A 117 35.72 -2.04 -4.66
C ASP A 117 34.84 -3.02 -3.91
N GLU A 118 34.82 -2.95 -2.58
CA GLU A 118 33.93 -3.81 -1.76
C GLU A 118 32.47 -3.41 -1.93
N ILE A 119 32.17 -2.11 -1.95
CA ILE A 119 30.82 -1.61 -2.19
C ILE A 119 30.39 -1.97 -3.62
N CYS A 120 31.23 -1.75 -4.62
CA CYS A 120 30.92 -2.11 -6.01
C CYS A 120 30.67 -3.60 -6.20
N ARG A 121 31.42 -4.48 -5.50
CA ARG A 121 31.14 -5.93 -5.54
C ARG A 121 29.78 -6.30 -4.95
N GLN A 122 29.33 -5.61 -3.92
CA GLN A 122 27.99 -5.80 -3.38
C GLN A 122 26.92 -5.34 -4.38
N ILE A 123 27.08 -4.13 -4.94
CA ILE A 123 26.21 -3.59 -5.99
C ILE A 123 26.08 -4.56 -7.16
N ASN A 124 27.20 -5.06 -7.68
CA ASN A 124 27.21 -6.00 -8.82
C ASN A 124 26.43 -7.27 -8.52
N ARG A 125 26.59 -7.85 -7.31
CA ARG A 125 25.81 -9.03 -6.88
C ARG A 125 24.31 -8.76 -6.84
N GLU A 126 23.90 -7.60 -6.34
CA GLU A 126 22.48 -7.22 -6.32
C GLU A 126 21.94 -6.98 -7.73
N VAL A 127 22.72 -6.31 -8.59
CA VAL A 127 22.38 -6.12 -10.02
C VAL A 127 22.18 -7.45 -10.73
N ASP A 128 23.06 -8.42 -10.51
CA ASP A 128 22.95 -9.77 -11.11
C ASP A 128 21.70 -10.50 -10.59
N LYS A 129 21.38 -10.37 -9.31
CA LYS A 129 20.17 -10.94 -8.71
C LYS A 129 18.93 -10.32 -9.34
N ILE A 130 18.86 -8.99 -9.43
CA ILE A 130 17.75 -8.27 -10.04
C ILE A 130 17.58 -8.66 -11.51
N LYS A 131 18.65 -8.76 -12.29
CA LYS A 131 18.60 -9.22 -13.69
C LYS A 131 18.03 -10.64 -13.82
N LYS A 132 18.38 -11.56 -12.92
CA LYS A 132 17.79 -12.89 -12.88
C LYS A 132 16.29 -12.86 -12.55
N LEU A 133 15.87 -12.00 -11.61
CA LEU A 133 14.46 -11.81 -11.28
C LEU A 133 13.67 -11.23 -12.46
N ILE A 134 14.25 -10.29 -13.22
CA ILE A 134 13.64 -9.76 -14.45
C ILE A 134 13.40 -10.90 -15.45
N ILE A 135 14.41 -11.71 -15.74
CA ILE A 135 14.30 -12.83 -16.69
C ILE A 135 13.22 -13.82 -16.24
N LYS A 136 13.23 -14.17 -14.94
CA LYS A 136 12.20 -15.06 -14.36
C LYS A 136 10.80 -14.47 -14.55
N LYS A 137 10.63 -13.19 -14.21
CA LYS A 137 9.35 -12.50 -14.30
C LYS A 137 8.85 -12.38 -15.74
N GLU A 138 9.71 -12.03 -16.68
CA GLU A 138 9.37 -11.95 -18.11
C GLU A 138 8.97 -13.34 -18.66
N LYS A 139 9.63 -14.41 -18.20
CA LYS A 139 9.24 -15.77 -18.55
C LYS A 139 7.86 -16.16 -18.00
N GLU A 140 7.56 -15.77 -16.77
CA GLU A 140 6.23 -15.98 -16.14
C GLU A 140 5.12 -15.21 -16.88
N LEU A 141 5.42 -13.99 -17.30
CA LEU A 141 4.47 -13.13 -18.03
C LEU A 141 4.30 -13.51 -19.50
N GLY A 142 5.27 -14.20 -20.12
CA GLY A 142 5.31 -14.48 -21.55
C GLY A 142 5.68 -13.26 -22.42
N HIS A 143 6.06 -12.14 -21.83
CA HIS A 143 6.49 -10.93 -22.53
C HIS A 143 7.49 -10.12 -21.66
N LYS A 144 8.16 -9.15 -22.30
CA LYS A 144 9.06 -8.22 -21.63
C LYS A 144 8.34 -7.35 -20.61
N LEU A 145 9.04 -6.91 -19.54
CA LEU A 145 8.51 -5.91 -18.64
C LEU A 145 8.10 -4.65 -19.40
N LEU A 146 6.98 -4.07 -19.03
CA LEU A 146 6.46 -2.84 -19.61
C LEU A 146 6.50 -1.73 -18.56
N TRP A 147 6.90 -0.54 -19.02
CA TRP A 147 6.70 0.66 -18.24
C TRP A 147 5.24 1.10 -18.34
N GLU A 148 4.53 1.05 -17.24
CA GLU A 148 3.15 1.53 -17.17
C GLU A 148 3.04 2.63 -16.12
N SER A 149 2.65 3.82 -16.55
CA SER A 149 2.27 4.88 -15.61
C SER A 149 0.94 4.53 -14.93
N ASN A 150 0.65 5.18 -13.79
CA ASN A 150 -0.67 5.01 -13.16
C ASN A 150 -1.81 5.44 -14.09
N GLU A 151 -1.57 6.42 -14.97
CA GLU A 151 -2.56 6.86 -15.96
C GLU A 151 -2.81 5.79 -17.03
N ASP A 152 -1.77 5.12 -17.53
CA ASP A 152 -1.94 4.00 -18.45
C ASP A 152 -2.75 2.86 -17.83
N LYS A 153 -2.47 2.55 -16.56
CA LYS A 153 -3.25 1.56 -15.80
C LYS A 153 -4.71 1.98 -15.65
N LYS A 154 -4.98 3.24 -15.30
CA LYS A 154 -6.35 3.80 -15.24
C LYS A 154 -7.07 3.64 -16.57
N ASN A 155 -6.43 4.06 -17.66
CA ASN A 155 -7.01 3.95 -19.00
C ASN A 155 -7.35 2.50 -19.37
N LYS A 156 -6.52 1.53 -18.98
CA LYS A 156 -6.81 0.10 -19.16
C LYS A 156 -8.02 -0.35 -18.34
N VAL A 157 -8.09 0.04 -17.06
CA VAL A 157 -9.25 -0.26 -16.19
C VAL A 157 -10.53 0.28 -16.80
N PHE A 158 -10.50 1.55 -17.23
CA PHE A 158 -11.69 2.21 -17.78
C PHE A 158 -12.10 1.64 -19.14
N SER A 159 -11.15 1.28 -20.01
CA SER A 159 -11.47 0.66 -21.30
C SER A 159 -12.05 -0.75 -21.14
N ARG A 160 -11.55 -1.52 -20.19
CA ARG A 160 -12.08 -2.86 -19.87
C ARG A 160 -13.35 -2.81 -19.02
N ARG A 161 -13.63 -1.67 -18.39
CA ARG A 161 -14.78 -1.45 -17.49
C ARG A 161 -14.82 -2.45 -16.32
N ILE A 162 -13.65 -2.79 -15.77
CA ILE A 162 -13.50 -3.73 -14.65
C ILE A 162 -12.50 -3.16 -13.65
N PHE A 163 -12.89 -3.08 -12.38
CA PHE A 163 -11.92 -2.94 -11.28
C PHE A 163 -11.39 -4.31 -10.89
N ASP A 164 -10.08 -4.43 -10.76
CA ASP A 164 -9.38 -5.66 -10.36
C ASP A 164 -8.32 -5.33 -9.30
N VAL A 165 -8.31 -6.04 -8.18
CA VAL A 165 -7.35 -5.81 -7.07
C VAL A 165 -5.90 -6.02 -7.48
N THR A 166 -5.66 -6.85 -8.51
CA THR A 166 -4.30 -7.17 -8.98
C THR A 166 -3.66 -6.05 -9.77
N GLU A 167 -4.42 -5.08 -10.26
CA GLU A 167 -3.90 -4.02 -11.12
C GLU A 167 -3.18 -2.91 -10.37
N GLY A 168 -3.45 -2.75 -9.07
CA GLY A 168 -2.77 -1.78 -8.23
C GLY A 168 -2.90 -0.33 -8.72
N VAL A 169 -4.07 0.04 -9.22
CA VAL A 169 -4.36 1.38 -9.75
C VAL A 169 -4.71 2.34 -8.63
N ASP A 170 -4.09 3.50 -8.63
CA ASP A 170 -4.31 4.55 -7.64
C ASP A 170 -5.18 5.68 -8.21
N PHE A 171 -6.21 6.07 -7.46
CA PHE A 171 -7.14 7.15 -7.78
C PHE A 171 -6.94 8.31 -6.81
N LYS A 172 -7.20 9.54 -7.27
CA LYS A 172 -7.09 10.75 -6.44
C LYS A 172 -8.09 10.81 -5.30
N GLY A 173 -9.23 10.13 -5.45
CA GLY A 173 -10.26 10.10 -4.42
C GLY A 173 -11.62 9.64 -4.92
N VAL A 174 -12.60 9.71 -4.03
CA VAL A 174 -13.96 9.21 -4.25
C VAL A 174 -14.67 9.88 -5.43
N THR A 175 -14.45 11.17 -5.64
CA THR A 175 -15.09 11.94 -6.73
C THR A 175 -14.64 11.43 -8.10
N GLU A 176 -13.33 11.17 -8.28
CA GLU A 176 -12.80 10.60 -9.53
C GLU A 176 -13.44 9.25 -9.84
N ILE A 177 -13.46 8.34 -8.86
CA ILE A 177 -14.04 7.00 -9.01
C ILE A 177 -15.53 7.09 -9.34
N TYR A 178 -16.27 7.92 -8.62
CA TYR A 178 -17.71 8.04 -8.76
C TYR A 178 -18.11 8.61 -10.14
N ASN A 179 -17.36 9.60 -10.63
CA ASN A 179 -17.60 10.19 -11.95
C ASN A 179 -17.24 9.20 -13.08
N GLN A 180 -16.21 8.36 -12.90
CA GLN A 180 -15.89 7.32 -13.87
C GLN A 180 -16.97 6.23 -13.98
N LEU A 181 -17.80 6.09 -12.95
CA LEU A 181 -18.96 5.19 -12.95
C LEU A 181 -20.24 5.85 -13.52
N GLY A 182 -20.11 6.95 -14.25
CA GLY A 182 -21.23 7.60 -14.97
C GLY A 182 -22.00 8.61 -14.14
N HIS A 183 -21.47 9.01 -12.98
CA HIS A 183 -22.01 10.14 -12.22
C HIS A 183 -21.31 11.44 -12.61
N ASP A 184 -21.96 12.58 -12.37
CA ASP A 184 -21.40 13.93 -12.61
C ASP A 184 -21.54 14.77 -11.35
N VAL A 185 -20.50 14.73 -10.50
CA VAL A 185 -20.46 15.51 -9.27
C VAL A 185 -19.16 16.30 -9.16
N LYS A 186 -19.25 17.56 -8.74
CA LYS A 186 -18.08 18.42 -8.56
C LYS A 186 -17.23 17.99 -7.35
N ASN A 187 -17.88 17.58 -6.29
CA ASN A 187 -17.21 17.12 -5.06
C ASN A 187 -18.12 16.17 -4.29
N LEU A 188 -17.53 15.08 -3.79
CA LEU A 188 -18.20 14.09 -2.98
C LEU A 188 -17.48 13.92 -1.63
N GLY A 189 -17.97 14.67 -0.62
CA GLY A 189 -17.38 14.66 0.73
C GLY A 189 -17.79 13.46 1.62
N ARG A 190 -18.36 12.41 1.04
CA ARG A 190 -18.85 11.23 1.78
C ARG A 190 -17.92 10.03 1.60
N CYS A 191 -17.70 9.27 2.69
CA CYS A 191 -16.91 8.05 2.63
C CYS A 191 -17.69 6.83 2.08
N PHE A 192 -19.00 6.95 1.88
CA PHE A 192 -19.83 5.94 1.23
C PHE A 192 -20.99 6.58 0.45
N VAL A 193 -21.36 5.97 -0.68
CA VAL A 193 -22.45 6.42 -1.53
C VAL A 193 -23.04 5.24 -2.30
N TRP A 194 -24.34 5.30 -2.60
CA TRP A 194 -24.99 4.33 -3.48
C TRP A 194 -24.52 4.50 -4.92
N LEU A 195 -24.21 3.38 -5.60
CA LEU A 195 -23.71 3.38 -6.96
C LEU A 195 -24.82 3.24 -8.00
N ASN A 196 -25.90 2.50 -7.68
CA ASN A 196 -26.98 2.27 -8.62
C ASN A 196 -28.33 2.46 -7.97
N LYS A 197 -29.39 2.60 -8.80
CA LYS A 197 -30.78 2.79 -8.37
C LYS A 197 -31.32 1.59 -7.63
N ALA A 198 -30.86 0.40 -7.95
CA ALA A 198 -31.26 -0.84 -7.28
C ALA A 198 -30.74 -0.96 -5.84
N LYS A 199 -29.84 -0.03 -5.43
CA LYS A 199 -29.20 -0.01 -4.09
C LYS A 199 -28.54 -1.34 -3.70
N ALA A 200 -28.04 -2.08 -4.70
CA ALA A 200 -27.31 -3.33 -4.48
C ALA A 200 -25.82 -3.12 -4.13
N TYR A 201 -25.24 -2.01 -4.61
CA TYR A 201 -23.85 -1.67 -4.42
C TYR A 201 -23.66 -0.31 -3.76
N LYS A 202 -22.76 -0.25 -2.78
CA LYS A 202 -22.26 0.98 -2.18
C LYS A 202 -20.77 1.15 -2.50
N LEU A 203 -20.36 2.31 -2.98
CA LEU A 203 -18.96 2.72 -2.94
C LEU A 203 -18.60 3.05 -1.49
N TRP A 204 -17.49 2.51 -1.00
CA TRP A 204 -17.03 2.73 0.36
C TRP A 204 -15.53 2.95 0.43
N ILE A 205 -15.14 4.07 1.03
CA ILE A 205 -13.74 4.44 1.26
C ILE A 205 -13.52 4.62 2.76
N PRO A 206 -13.28 3.52 3.51
CA PRO A 206 -13.06 3.60 4.94
C PRO A 206 -11.72 4.26 5.27
N TYR A 207 -11.72 5.10 6.31
CA TYR A 207 -10.49 5.55 6.95
C TYR A 207 -10.11 4.53 8.02
N LEU A 208 -8.90 3.97 7.94
CA LEU A 208 -8.42 3.06 8.97
C LEU A 208 -8.17 3.80 10.29
N ALA A 209 -8.55 3.16 11.37
CA ALA A 209 -8.20 3.58 12.71
C ALA A 209 -6.69 3.42 12.94
N VAL A 210 -6.06 4.39 13.58
CA VAL A 210 -4.66 4.36 13.97
C VAL A 210 -4.60 4.21 15.48
N GLN A 211 -3.98 3.14 15.97
CA GLN A 211 -3.68 3.01 17.38
C GLN A 211 -2.40 3.79 17.68
N LEU A 212 -2.45 4.69 18.66
CA LEU A 212 -1.30 5.45 19.15
C LEU A 212 -0.54 4.63 20.19
N ASP A 213 0.69 5.06 20.51
CA ASP A 213 1.60 4.35 21.44
C ASP A 213 1.02 4.25 22.87
N ASP A 214 0.16 5.19 23.26
CA ASP A 214 -0.56 5.18 24.55
C ASP A 214 -1.79 4.25 24.57
N GLY A 215 -2.01 3.48 23.50
CA GLY A 215 -3.16 2.61 23.34
C GLY A 215 -4.44 3.32 22.83
N THR A 216 -4.41 4.64 22.70
CA THR A 216 -5.54 5.43 22.19
C THR A 216 -5.81 5.10 20.71
N ILE A 217 -7.08 4.87 20.35
CA ILE A 217 -7.49 4.66 18.96
C ILE A 217 -7.92 6.00 18.36
N LYS A 218 -7.14 6.50 17.42
CA LYS A 218 -7.47 7.72 16.66
C LYS A 218 -8.21 7.37 15.39
N THR A 219 -9.38 7.96 15.20
CA THR A 219 -10.21 7.78 14.01
C THR A 219 -10.46 9.12 13.32
N LYS A 220 -10.53 9.15 12.00
CA LYS A 220 -10.81 10.39 11.26
C LYS A 220 -12.28 10.81 11.36
N ASN A 221 -13.19 9.84 11.42
CA ASN A 221 -14.65 10.07 11.38
C ASN A 221 -15.40 9.48 12.56
N GLY A 222 -14.70 9.10 13.64
CA GLY A 222 -15.30 8.46 14.82
C GLY A 222 -15.70 6.99 14.63
N CYS A 223 -15.56 6.42 13.42
CA CYS A 223 -15.69 4.97 13.18
C CYS A 223 -14.32 4.33 13.22
N GLU A 224 -14.20 3.22 13.95
CA GLU A 224 -12.97 2.46 14.07
C GLU A 224 -12.98 1.38 12.98
N ASN A 225 -12.36 1.66 11.83
CA ASN A 225 -12.21 0.67 10.77
C ASN A 225 -10.84 0.00 10.87
N THR A 226 -10.80 -1.31 10.86
CA THR A 226 -9.56 -2.10 10.82
C THR A 226 -9.57 -3.04 9.63
N LEU A 227 -8.40 -3.23 9.00
CA LEU A 227 -8.20 -4.16 7.91
C LEU A 227 -7.32 -5.32 8.41
N SER A 228 -7.71 -6.57 8.11
CA SER A 228 -6.88 -7.73 8.38
C SER A 228 -5.59 -7.73 7.54
N GLU A 229 -4.56 -8.45 7.98
CA GLU A 229 -3.27 -8.50 7.28
C GLU A 229 -3.38 -9.09 5.87
N ASP A 230 -4.20 -10.12 5.71
CA ASP A 230 -4.51 -10.74 4.42
C ASP A 230 -5.38 -9.86 3.50
N LYS A 231 -5.84 -8.70 4.00
CA LYS A 231 -6.75 -7.77 3.30
C LYS A 231 -8.09 -8.37 2.91
N LEU A 232 -8.50 -9.47 3.54
CA LEU A 232 -9.75 -10.15 3.23
C LEU A 232 -10.91 -9.74 4.15
N THR A 233 -10.61 -9.08 5.28
CA THR A 233 -11.62 -8.73 6.28
C THR A 233 -11.48 -7.28 6.71
N ILE A 234 -12.60 -6.55 6.73
CA ILE A 234 -12.71 -5.22 7.33
C ILE A 234 -13.63 -5.30 8.52
N THR A 235 -13.22 -4.72 9.65
CA THR A 235 -14.06 -4.58 10.83
C THR A 235 -14.35 -3.10 11.04
N GLU A 236 -15.62 -2.74 11.18
CA GLU A 236 -16.09 -1.39 11.50
C GLU A 236 -16.75 -1.39 12.89
N VAL A 237 -16.29 -0.48 13.77
CA VAL A 237 -16.97 -0.20 15.05
C VAL A 237 -17.59 1.18 14.97
N GLY A 238 -18.91 1.26 15.19
CA GLY A 238 -19.71 2.48 15.08
C GLY A 238 -19.29 3.60 16.03
N ARG A 239 -19.67 4.85 15.71
CA ARG A 239 -19.25 6.09 16.39
C ARG A 239 -19.68 6.22 17.84
N GLY A 240 -20.79 5.62 18.23
CA GLY A 240 -21.38 5.83 19.54
C GLY A 240 -22.08 4.59 20.10
N VAL A 241 -22.55 4.72 21.33
CA VAL A 241 -23.44 3.74 21.95
C VAL A 241 -24.84 3.99 21.40
N GLU A 242 -25.41 3.02 20.71
CA GLU A 242 -26.80 3.11 20.25
C GLU A 242 -27.74 2.92 21.45
N LYS A 243 -28.55 3.94 21.78
CA LYS A 243 -29.49 3.91 22.92
C LYS A 243 -30.49 2.75 22.87
N ASN A 244 -30.69 2.14 21.70
CA ASN A 244 -31.52 0.96 21.47
C ASN A 244 -30.79 -0.03 20.56
N ALA A 245 -29.54 -0.38 20.91
CA ALA A 245 -28.66 -1.19 20.06
C ALA A 245 -29.31 -2.51 19.59
N GLU A 246 -30.08 -3.18 20.45
CA GLU A 246 -30.78 -4.43 20.10
C GLU A 246 -31.86 -4.21 19.05
N LYS A 247 -32.65 -3.15 19.18
CA LYS A 247 -33.72 -2.81 18.23
C LYS A 247 -33.13 -2.35 16.90
N THR A 248 -32.15 -1.47 16.94
CA THR A 248 -31.42 -1.00 15.74
C THR A 248 -30.63 -2.14 15.10
N PHE A 249 -30.14 -3.09 15.89
CA PHE A 249 -29.49 -4.31 15.40
C PHE A 249 -30.47 -5.19 14.58
N ALA A 250 -31.68 -5.41 15.08
CA ALA A 250 -32.71 -6.20 14.39
C ALA A 250 -33.26 -5.49 13.13
N GLU A 251 -33.46 -4.16 13.21
CA GLU A 251 -34.06 -3.36 12.13
C GLU A 251 -33.05 -3.05 11.00
N ASN A 252 -31.75 -2.85 11.30
CA ASN A 252 -30.71 -2.50 10.33
C ASN A 252 -29.93 -3.70 9.77
N TRP A 253 -30.28 -4.93 10.13
CA TRP A 253 -29.70 -6.12 9.49
C TRP A 253 -30.07 -6.25 8.01
N ASN A 254 -30.87 -5.32 7.47
CA ASN A 254 -31.17 -5.19 6.04
C ASN A 254 -29.93 -4.85 5.16
N GLU A 255 -28.72 -4.77 5.72
CA GLU A 255 -27.49 -4.80 4.92
C GLU A 255 -27.15 -6.20 4.38
N ASN A 256 -27.93 -7.21 4.70
CA ASN A 256 -27.87 -8.53 4.06
C ASN A 256 -28.12 -8.38 2.55
N GLY A 257 -27.08 -8.64 1.76
CA GLY A 257 -27.11 -8.52 0.30
C GLY A 257 -26.53 -7.22 -0.27
N ILE A 258 -26.25 -6.20 0.55
CA ILE A 258 -25.56 -5.00 0.06
C ILE A 258 -24.08 -5.28 -0.13
N LYS A 259 -23.61 -5.15 -1.35
CA LYS A 259 -22.21 -5.27 -1.70
C LYS A 259 -21.50 -3.92 -1.59
N ARG A 260 -20.33 -3.89 -0.97
CA ARG A 260 -19.49 -2.70 -0.83
C ARG A 260 -18.31 -2.78 -1.76
N VAL A 261 -18.25 -1.89 -2.74
CA VAL A 261 -17.08 -1.69 -3.61
C VAL A 261 -16.10 -0.84 -2.82
N VAL A 262 -15.05 -1.48 -2.32
CA VAL A 262 -14.14 -0.86 -1.34
C VAL A 262 -12.90 -0.33 -2.01
N PHE A 263 -12.63 0.95 -1.74
CA PHE A 263 -11.35 1.58 -2.02
C PHE A 263 -10.73 2.04 -0.71
N MET A 264 -9.43 1.86 -0.54
CA MET A 264 -8.74 2.20 0.69
C MET A 264 -7.72 3.30 0.46
N HIS A 265 -7.66 4.25 1.42
CA HIS A 265 -6.57 5.23 1.43
C HIS A 265 -5.23 4.53 1.62
N MET A 266 -4.31 4.80 0.71
CA MET A 266 -2.94 4.32 0.73
C MET A 266 -2.01 5.49 0.43
N GLN A 267 -0.85 5.50 1.04
CA GLN A 267 0.19 6.44 0.62
C GLN A 267 0.97 5.82 -0.53
N ASN A 268 1.10 6.56 -1.62
CA ASN A 268 1.99 6.18 -2.69
C ASN A 268 3.46 6.43 -2.30
N SER A 269 4.39 6.05 -3.17
CA SER A 269 5.82 6.22 -2.95
C SER A 269 6.28 7.67 -2.77
N PHE A 270 5.44 8.65 -3.10
CA PHE A 270 5.69 10.08 -2.85
C PHE A 270 5.08 10.60 -1.55
N GLY A 271 4.45 9.74 -0.75
CA GLY A 271 3.74 10.13 0.46
C GLY A 271 2.40 10.82 0.21
N VAL A 272 1.90 10.78 -1.02
CA VAL A 272 0.59 11.34 -1.38
C VAL A 272 -0.50 10.33 -1.06
N ASP A 273 -1.56 10.78 -0.39
CA ASP A 273 -2.74 9.97 -0.13
C ASP A 273 -3.51 9.74 -1.44
N GLU A 274 -3.62 8.49 -1.81
CA GLU A 274 -4.39 8.01 -2.96
C GLU A 274 -5.34 6.90 -2.50
N VAL A 275 -6.30 6.54 -3.31
CA VAL A 275 -7.23 5.46 -3.00
C VAL A 275 -7.10 4.35 -4.02
N ARG A 276 -7.04 3.10 -3.54
CA ARG A 276 -6.84 1.90 -4.34
C ARG A 276 -7.97 0.91 -4.13
N PHE A 277 -8.40 0.24 -5.20
CA PHE A 277 -9.41 -0.80 -5.13
C PHE A 277 -8.94 -1.99 -4.29
N LEU A 278 -9.75 -2.38 -3.32
CA LEU A 278 -9.45 -3.48 -2.39
C LEU A 278 -10.32 -4.73 -2.64
N GLY A 279 -11.38 -4.59 -3.42
CA GLY A 279 -12.32 -5.65 -3.74
C GLY A 279 -13.76 -5.30 -3.41
N VAL A 280 -14.63 -6.26 -3.59
CA VAL A 280 -16.04 -6.19 -3.19
C VAL A 280 -16.20 -6.93 -1.86
N PHE A 281 -16.83 -6.28 -0.89
CA PHE A 281 -17.04 -6.81 0.45
C PHE A 281 -18.53 -6.89 0.75
N ALA A 282 -18.91 -7.87 1.58
CA ALA A 282 -20.24 -7.99 2.14
C ALA A 282 -20.18 -8.17 3.66
N ALA A 283 -21.17 -7.65 4.36
CA ALA A 283 -21.31 -7.87 5.80
C ALA A 283 -21.56 -9.36 6.07
N CYS A 284 -20.78 -9.95 6.96
CA CYS A 284 -20.89 -11.37 7.33
C CYS A 284 -21.20 -11.59 8.82
N LYS A 285 -20.90 -10.58 9.65
CA LYS A 285 -21.17 -10.65 11.10
C LYS A 285 -21.44 -9.27 11.65
N LYS A 286 -22.38 -9.18 12.59
CA LYS A 286 -22.68 -7.98 13.36
C LYS A 286 -22.81 -8.36 14.83
N GLU A 287 -22.20 -7.56 15.72
CA GLU A 287 -22.14 -7.84 17.16
C GLU A 287 -22.35 -6.56 17.95
N ILE A 288 -23.05 -6.65 19.07
CA ILE A 288 -23.10 -5.58 20.07
C ILE A 288 -21.98 -5.83 21.08
N MET A 289 -21.08 -4.87 21.21
CA MET A 289 -19.97 -4.92 22.15
C MET A 289 -20.46 -4.62 23.57
N LYS A 290 -19.67 -5.00 24.58
CA LYS A 290 -19.98 -4.73 26.01
C LYS A 290 -20.20 -3.25 26.34
N ASN A 291 -19.61 -2.36 25.54
CA ASN A 291 -19.76 -0.90 25.67
C ASN A 291 -20.95 -0.34 24.88
N GLY A 292 -21.83 -1.19 24.34
CA GLY A 292 -23.00 -0.82 23.55
C GLY A 292 -22.72 -0.37 22.11
N LYS A 293 -21.45 -0.35 21.67
CA LYS A 293 -21.09 -0.07 20.26
C LYS A 293 -21.41 -1.28 19.39
N VAL A 294 -21.79 -1.02 18.15
CA VAL A 294 -22.00 -2.06 17.15
C VAL A 294 -20.73 -2.30 16.35
N LYS A 295 -20.30 -3.56 16.30
CA LYS A 295 -19.18 -4.03 15.49
C LYS A 295 -19.71 -4.82 14.30
N THR A 296 -19.37 -4.40 13.09
CA THR A 296 -19.71 -5.10 11.86
C THR A 296 -18.44 -5.63 11.19
N THR A 297 -18.48 -6.88 10.79
CA THR A 297 -17.38 -7.53 10.04
C THR A 297 -17.81 -7.74 8.60
N TYR A 298 -16.96 -7.31 7.67
CA TYR A 298 -17.13 -7.48 6.23
C TYR A 298 -16.06 -8.42 5.70
N LYS A 299 -16.43 -9.35 4.84
CA LYS A 299 -15.50 -10.22 4.11
C LYS A 299 -15.45 -9.86 2.64
N ARG A 300 -14.27 -9.95 2.03
CA ARG A 300 -14.11 -9.82 0.58
C ARG A 300 -14.78 -11.01 -0.09
N ILE A 301 -15.72 -10.72 -0.99
CA ILE A 301 -16.49 -11.71 -1.74
C ILE A 301 -16.12 -11.75 -3.23
N ALA A 302 -15.45 -10.69 -3.73
CA ALA A 302 -14.92 -10.68 -5.08
C ALA A 302 -13.69 -9.78 -5.18
N GLU A 303 -12.74 -10.18 -6.03
CA GLU A 303 -11.53 -9.43 -6.37
C GLU A 303 -11.72 -8.52 -7.58
N LYS A 304 -12.80 -8.73 -8.32
CA LYS A 304 -13.15 -7.98 -9.52
C LYS A 304 -14.61 -7.56 -9.47
N VAL A 305 -14.92 -6.44 -10.12
CA VAL A 305 -16.29 -6.00 -10.34
C VAL A 305 -16.41 -5.26 -11.67
N ASN A 306 -17.47 -5.57 -12.43
CA ASN A 306 -17.76 -4.93 -13.70
C ASN A 306 -18.47 -3.59 -13.46
N PHE A 307 -18.14 -2.56 -14.24
CA PHE A 307 -18.80 -1.25 -14.16
C PHE A 307 -20.29 -1.34 -14.48
N ASP A 308 -20.70 -2.25 -15.36
CA ASP A 308 -22.12 -2.42 -15.72
C ASP A 308 -23.00 -2.84 -14.53
N GLU A 309 -22.40 -3.47 -13.52
CA GLU A 309 -23.08 -3.78 -12.25
C GLU A 309 -23.23 -2.55 -11.34
N LEU A 310 -22.39 -1.52 -11.54
CA LEU A 310 -22.22 -0.37 -10.64
C LEU A 310 -22.91 0.89 -11.14
N MET A 311 -23.15 0.99 -12.44
CA MET A 311 -23.66 2.23 -13.04
C MET A 311 -25.12 2.51 -12.67
N PRO A 312 -25.54 3.80 -12.72
CA PRO A 312 -26.89 4.25 -12.34
C PRO A 312 -28.03 3.59 -13.13
#